data_8b00186ccec5d69e480ca1c28ccd0f53
#
_entry.id   8b00186ccec5d69e480ca1c28ccd0f53
#
_cell.length_a   1.000
_cell.length_b   1.000
_cell.length_c   1.000
_cell.angle_alpha   90.00
_cell.angle_beta   90.00
_cell.angle_gamma   90.00
#
_symmetry.space_group_name_H-M   'P 1'
#
loop_
_entity.id
_entity.type
_entity.pdbx_description
1 polymer ?
#
loop_
_entity_poly.entity_id
_entity_poly.type
_entity_poly.pdbx_seq_one_letter_code
_entity_poly.pdbx_strand_id
1 'polypeptide(L)'
;MAQFFTVHPENPQPRLIRSAVDIVRGGGVIAYATDSCYALGCHIGDKSAMERIRRIRNVDERHHLTLVCRELSEIGQFAKVDNIQYRLIKANTPGSYTFILRATRDVPRRLLHPRHTIGVRIPDHPVPLALLGELKEPLLSSTLILPDHGQPMNDAEEIRMRLEHMVDAVIDAGPCGIAPTTVVDLSGEAPVLLREGKGDIRPFGFVKAALH
;
A
#
# COMPACT_ATOMS: atom_id res chain seq x y z
N MET A 1 22.78 -6.40 0.38
CA MET A 1 22.03 -7.69 0.41
C MET A 1 20.81 -7.48 1.29
N ALA A 2 19.61 -7.73 0.77
CA ALA A 2 18.36 -7.57 1.52
C ALA A 2 18.31 -8.55 2.71
N GLN A 3 17.86 -8.08 3.88
CA GLN A 3 17.53 -8.95 5.00
C GLN A 3 16.27 -9.75 4.67
N PHE A 4 16.16 -10.96 5.18
CA PHE A 4 15.00 -11.83 4.95
C PHE A 4 14.40 -12.22 6.30
N PHE A 5 13.13 -11.85 6.51
CA PHE A 5 12.40 -12.09 7.76
C PHE A 5 11.22 -13.02 7.49
N THR A 6 11.33 -14.27 7.87
CA THR A 6 10.18 -15.19 7.87
C THR A 6 9.35 -14.94 9.13
N VAL A 7 8.14 -14.44 8.96
CA VAL A 7 7.21 -14.11 10.04
C VAL A 7 5.97 -14.99 10.00
N HIS A 8 5.37 -15.23 11.16
CA HIS A 8 4.10 -15.96 11.23
C HIS A 8 2.98 -15.10 10.63
N PRO A 9 2.19 -15.60 9.66
CA PRO A 9 1.20 -14.79 8.93
C PRO A 9 0.10 -14.22 9.84
N GLU A 10 -0.37 -15.01 10.82
CA GLU A 10 -1.45 -14.61 11.73
C GLU A 10 -0.94 -13.89 12.99
N ASN A 11 0.29 -14.15 13.42
CA ASN A 11 0.87 -13.59 14.63
C ASN A 11 2.35 -13.24 14.40
N PRO A 12 2.65 -12.17 13.66
CA PRO A 12 4.02 -11.77 13.36
C PRO A 12 4.83 -11.49 14.63
N GLN A 13 6.04 -12.04 14.69
CA GLN A 13 6.90 -11.92 15.87
C GLN A 13 7.33 -10.46 16.07
N PRO A 14 7.05 -9.84 17.23
CA PRO A 14 7.34 -8.42 17.48
C PRO A 14 8.78 -8.02 17.26
N ARG A 15 9.74 -8.93 17.55
CA ARG A 15 11.17 -8.69 17.30
C ARG A 15 11.48 -8.48 15.83
N LEU A 16 10.94 -9.32 14.95
CA LEU A 16 11.18 -9.24 13.50
C LEU A 16 10.49 -8.01 12.89
N ILE A 17 9.27 -7.70 13.35
CA ILE A 17 8.54 -6.49 12.96
C ILE A 17 9.33 -5.24 13.36
N ARG A 18 9.88 -5.19 14.57
CA ARG A 18 10.73 -4.07 15.04
C ARG A 18 11.97 -3.91 14.15
N SER A 19 12.67 -5.00 13.85
CA SER A 19 13.83 -4.95 12.94
C SER A 19 13.47 -4.41 11.55
N ALA A 20 12.32 -4.80 11.00
CA ALA A 20 11.83 -4.28 9.72
C ALA A 20 11.47 -2.78 9.80
N VAL A 21 10.85 -2.35 10.90
CA VAL A 21 10.52 -0.93 11.13
C VAL A 21 11.77 -0.09 11.32
N ASP A 22 12.82 -0.60 11.99
CA ASP A 22 14.09 0.10 12.13
C ASP A 22 14.75 0.33 10.76
N ILE A 23 14.64 -0.63 9.83
CA ILE A 23 15.08 -0.45 8.44
C ILE A 23 14.29 0.67 7.76
N VAL A 24 12.95 0.69 7.91
CA VAL A 24 12.09 1.74 7.34
C VAL A 24 12.45 3.11 7.91
N ARG A 25 12.62 3.25 9.23
CA ARG A 25 13.05 4.49 9.90
C ARG A 25 14.42 4.96 9.45
N GLY A 26 15.31 4.03 9.13
CA GLY A 26 16.64 4.30 8.57
C GLY A 26 16.66 4.68 7.08
N GLY A 27 15.49 4.89 6.44
CA GLY A 27 15.38 5.21 5.01
C GLY A 27 15.41 4.00 4.08
N GLY A 28 15.19 2.80 4.63
CA GLY A 28 15.13 1.57 3.87
C GLY A 28 13.80 1.36 3.14
N VAL A 29 13.85 0.54 2.09
CA VAL A 29 12.69 0.03 1.37
C VAL A 29 12.50 -1.44 1.73
N ILE A 30 11.28 -1.81 2.10
CA ILE A 30 10.90 -3.19 2.42
C ILE A 30 9.91 -3.73 1.39
N ALA A 31 9.97 -5.04 1.12
CA ALA A 31 8.90 -5.79 0.48
C ALA A 31 8.14 -6.59 1.54
N TYR A 32 6.81 -6.54 1.54
CA TYR A 32 5.99 -7.16 2.60
C TYR A 32 4.67 -7.71 2.06
N ALA A 33 4.19 -8.78 2.69
CA ALA A 33 2.93 -9.43 2.39
C ALA A 33 1.73 -8.55 2.79
N THR A 34 0.66 -8.57 2.00
CA THR A 34 -0.62 -7.91 2.31
C THR A 34 -1.81 -8.84 2.01
N ASP A 35 -3.01 -8.38 2.34
CA ASP A 35 -4.28 -9.06 2.02
C ASP A 35 -4.59 -9.17 0.51
N SER A 36 -3.82 -8.49 -0.35
CA SER A 36 -4.00 -8.53 -1.81
C SER A 36 -2.81 -9.21 -2.52
N CYS A 37 -1.62 -8.65 -2.40
CA CYS A 37 -0.37 -9.11 -2.99
C CYS A 37 0.81 -8.50 -2.24
N TYR A 38 2.04 -8.88 -2.55
CA TYR A 38 3.21 -8.20 -2.00
C TYR A 38 3.26 -6.73 -2.41
N ALA A 39 3.75 -5.90 -1.51
CA ALA A 39 3.92 -4.46 -1.70
C ALA A 39 5.33 -4.01 -1.32
N LEU A 40 5.78 -2.92 -1.93
CA LEU A 40 6.95 -2.17 -1.48
C LEU A 40 6.50 -1.12 -0.47
N GLY A 41 7.31 -0.88 0.56
CA GLY A 41 7.02 0.12 1.58
C GLY A 41 8.25 0.89 2.00
N CYS A 42 8.07 2.17 2.34
CA CYS A 42 9.10 3.02 2.92
C CYS A 42 8.51 4.09 3.85
N HIS A 43 9.36 4.81 4.58
CA HIS A 43 8.95 5.91 5.44
C HIS A 43 8.35 7.06 4.61
N ILE A 44 7.25 7.64 5.07
CA ILE A 44 6.55 8.76 4.39
C ILE A 44 7.44 9.99 4.20
N GLY A 45 8.40 10.22 5.10
CA GLY A 45 9.32 11.35 5.06
C GLY A 45 10.51 11.18 4.11
N ASP A 46 10.81 9.97 3.65
CA ASP A 46 12.04 9.68 2.91
C ASP A 46 11.87 9.78 1.39
N LYS A 47 12.42 10.86 0.82
CA LYS A 47 12.41 11.10 -0.63
C LYS A 47 13.21 10.04 -1.39
N SER A 48 14.38 9.66 -0.87
CA SER A 48 15.27 8.71 -1.56
C SER A 48 14.65 7.33 -1.65
N ALA A 49 14.05 6.85 -0.55
CA ALA A 49 13.35 5.58 -0.51
C ALA A 49 12.11 5.59 -1.44
N MET A 50 11.36 6.68 -1.46
CA MET A 50 10.22 6.85 -2.38
C MET A 50 10.65 6.77 -3.85
N GLU A 51 11.73 7.48 -4.22
CA GLU A 51 12.25 7.45 -5.59
C GLU A 51 12.81 6.07 -5.96
N ARG A 52 13.36 5.34 -4.98
CA ARG A 52 13.77 3.95 -5.16
C ARG A 52 12.58 3.04 -5.47
N ILE A 53 11.45 3.18 -4.76
CA ILE A 53 10.21 2.46 -5.07
C ILE A 53 9.74 2.77 -6.50
N ARG A 54 9.71 4.04 -6.90
CA ARG A 54 9.33 4.44 -8.27
C ARG A 54 10.24 3.81 -9.32
N ARG A 55 11.55 3.76 -9.07
CA ARG A 55 12.54 3.14 -9.96
C ARG A 55 12.33 1.64 -10.07
N ILE A 56 12.13 0.93 -8.95
CA ILE A 56 11.83 -0.52 -8.95
C ILE A 56 10.58 -0.81 -9.78
N ARG A 57 9.55 0.02 -9.64
CA ARG A 57 8.28 -0.11 -10.32
C ARG A 57 8.28 0.44 -11.75
N ASN A 58 9.30 1.19 -12.14
CA ASN A 58 9.35 1.96 -13.39
C ASN A 58 8.10 2.84 -13.60
N VAL A 59 7.72 3.60 -12.58
CA VAL A 59 6.56 4.50 -12.58
C VAL A 59 7.01 5.95 -12.38
N ASP A 60 6.26 6.89 -12.98
CA ASP A 60 6.50 8.32 -12.86
C ASP A 60 5.76 8.97 -11.67
N GLU A 61 5.83 10.30 -11.60
CA GLU A 61 5.17 11.10 -10.56
C GLU A 61 3.63 11.08 -10.65
N ARG A 62 3.07 10.68 -11.80
CA ARG A 62 1.61 10.57 -11.99
C ARG A 62 1.05 9.29 -11.38
N HIS A 63 1.92 8.33 -11.05
CA HIS A 63 1.49 7.14 -10.33
C HIS A 63 1.23 7.47 -8.86
N HIS A 64 -0.01 7.23 -8.40
CA HIS A 64 -0.34 7.39 -7.00
C HIS A 64 0.39 6.34 -6.15
N LEU A 65 1.29 6.82 -5.29
CA LEU A 65 1.72 6.03 -4.15
C LEU A 65 0.62 6.06 -3.07
N THR A 66 0.53 5.02 -2.28
CA THR A 66 -0.55 4.83 -1.32
C THR A 66 -0.02 4.98 0.10
N LEU A 67 -0.71 5.77 0.92
CA LEU A 67 -0.52 5.76 2.36
C LEU A 67 -1.29 4.57 2.95
N VAL A 68 -0.55 3.63 3.51
CA VAL A 68 -1.11 2.52 4.27
C VAL A 68 -1.27 2.98 5.70
N CYS A 69 -2.52 3.07 6.14
CA CYS A 69 -2.91 3.54 7.46
C CYS A 69 -3.39 2.37 8.31
N ARG A 70 -3.26 2.50 9.62
CA ARG A 70 -3.71 1.49 10.57
C ARG A 70 -5.21 1.56 10.82
N GLU A 71 -5.75 2.79 10.82
CA GLU A 71 -7.15 3.06 11.13
C GLU A 71 -7.69 4.31 10.44
N LEU A 72 -9.01 4.50 10.47
CA LEU A 72 -9.69 5.62 9.80
C LEU A 72 -9.28 7.00 10.33
N SER A 73 -8.95 7.12 11.60
CA SER A 73 -8.50 8.38 12.21
C SER A 73 -7.22 8.91 11.56
N GLU A 74 -6.29 8.01 11.20
CA GLU A 74 -5.06 8.37 10.49
C GLU A 74 -5.35 8.91 9.08
N ILE A 75 -6.35 8.34 8.38
CA ILE A 75 -6.75 8.85 7.05
C ILE A 75 -7.15 10.32 7.13
N GLY A 76 -7.93 10.72 8.17
CA GLY A 76 -8.39 12.10 8.35
C GLY A 76 -7.27 13.12 8.52
N GLN A 77 -6.08 12.70 8.95
CA GLN A 77 -4.90 13.57 9.01
C GLN A 77 -4.38 13.91 7.61
N PHE A 78 -4.36 12.95 6.69
CA PHE A 78 -3.70 13.08 5.38
C PHE A 78 -4.68 13.36 4.23
N ALA A 79 -5.96 13.06 4.40
CA ALA A 79 -6.97 13.22 3.38
C ALA A 79 -8.21 13.96 3.90
N LYS A 80 -8.78 14.80 3.04
CA LYS A 80 -10.09 15.43 3.29
C LYS A 80 -11.17 14.42 3.00
N VAL A 81 -11.99 14.13 4.01
CA VAL A 81 -13.05 13.13 3.95
C VAL A 81 -14.36 13.75 4.40
N ASP A 82 -15.36 13.76 3.54
CA ASP A 82 -16.72 14.15 3.92
C ASP A 82 -17.50 12.97 4.55
N ASN A 83 -18.72 13.22 5.00
CA ASN A 83 -19.54 12.22 5.69
C ASN A 83 -19.91 11.02 4.78
N ILE A 84 -20.09 11.24 3.48
CA ILE A 84 -20.45 10.19 2.52
C ILE A 84 -19.24 9.32 2.26
N GLN A 85 -18.10 9.93 1.96
CA GLN A 85 -16.81 9.25 1.77
C GLN A 85 -16.42 8.47 3.03
N TYR A 86 -16.58 9.05 4.22
CA TYR A 86 -16.30 8.38 5.48
C TYR A 86 -17.11 7.10 5.66
N ARG A 87 -18.42 7.15 5.38
CA ARG A 87 -19.30 5.96 5.48
C ARG A 87 -18.88 4.87 4.49
N LEU A 88 -18.57 5.26 3.23
CA LEU A 88 -18.11 4.32 2.21
C LEU A 88 -16.79 3.66 2.60
N ILE A 89 -15.82 4.44 3.06
CA ILE A 89 -14.51 3.92 3.49
C ILE A 89 -14.70 3.01 4.69
N LYS A 90 -15.44 3.45 5.72
CA LYS A 90 -15.68 2.67 6.95
C LYS A 90 -16.36 1.33 6.67
N ALA A 91 -17.30 1.29 5.75
CA ALA A 91 -18.02 0.06 5.40
C ALA A 91 -17.16 -0.96 4.63
N ASN A 92 -16.04 -0.51 4.03
CA ASN A 92 -15.19 -1.32 3.16
C ASN A 92 -13.75 -1.46 3.69
N THR A 93 -13.48 -1.03 4.92
CA THR A 93 -12.18 -1.16 5.56
C THR A 93 -12.29 -1.81 6.95
N PRO A 94 -11.28 -2.60 7.36
CA PRO A 94 -10.08 -2.99 6.60
C PRO A 94 -10.40 -3.84 5.38
N GLY A 95 -9.55 -3.80 4.33
CA GLY A 95 -9.78 -4.59 3.14
C GLY A 95 -8.92 -4.22 1.93
N SER A 96 -9.16 -4.94 0.84
CA SER A 96 -8.36 -4.87 -0.39
C SER A 96 -8.75 -3.68 -1.29
N TYR A 97 -8.83 -2.48 -0.71
CA TYR A 97 -9.17 -1.25 -1.41
C TYR A 97 -8.06 -0.21 -1.28
N THR A 98 -7.98 0.66 -2.28
CA THR A 98 -7.23 1.91 -2.26
C THR A 98 -8.18 3.03 -2.66
N PHE A 99 -8.33 4.03 -1.82
CA PHE A 99 -9.17 5.20 -2.07
C PHE A 99 -8.30 6.39 -2.46
N ILE A 100 -8.62 7.04 -3.58
CA ILE A 100 -7.99 8.30 -3.96
C ILE A 100 -8.83 9.42 -3.40
N LEU A 101 -8.22 10.28 -2.58
CA LEU A 101 -8.86 11.36 -1.86
C LEU A 101 -8.11 12.67 -2.06
N ARG A 102 -8.78 13.79 -1.81
CA ARG A 102 -8.12 15.10 -1.78
C ARG A 102 -7.21 15.16 -0.56
N ALA A 103 -5.93 15.47 -0.80
CA ALA A 103 -4.93 15.54 0.26
C ALA A 103 -5.13 16.77 1.16
N THR A 104 -4.74 16.64 2.43
CA THR A 104 -4.55 17.76 3.34
C THR A 104 -3.17 18.41 3.12
N ARG A 105 -2.88 19.47 3.90
CA ARG A 105 -1.57 20.12 3.89
C ARG A 105 -0.47 19.30 4.57
N ASP A 106 -0.86 18.31 5.36
CA ASP A 106 0.06 17.43 6.11
C ASP A 106 0.75 16.39 5.21
N VAL A 107 0.20 16.16 4.01
CA VAL A 107 0.85 15.32 3.00
C VAL A 107 2.04 16.06 2.40
N PRO A 108 3.26 15.53 2.46
CA PRO A 108 4.42 16.13 1.81
C PRO A 108 4.16 16.36 0.32
N ARG A 109 4.46 17.57 -0.19
CA ARG A 109 4.17 17.97 -1.57
C ARG A 109 4.67 16.98 -2.63
N ARG A 110 5.83 16.33 -2.36
CA ARG A 110 6.44 15.33 -3.25
C ARG A 110 5.63 14.03 -3.39
N LEU A 111 4.69 13.77 -2.48
CA LEU A 111 3.79 12.60 -2.52
C LEU A 111 2.50 12.90 -3.26
N LEU A 112 2.21 14.19 -3.48
CA LEU A 112 0.98 14.61 -4.11
C LEU A 112 1.00 14.29 -5.60
N HIS A 113 -0.07 13.69 -6.06
CA HIS A 113 -0.40 13.68 -7.49
C HIS A 113 -0.63 15.14 -7.98
N PRO A 114 -0.38 15.48 -9.26
CA PRO A 114 -0.65 16.81 -9.80
C PRO A 114 -2.05 17.35 -9.51
N ARG A 115 -3.05 16.50 -9.30
CA ARG A 115 -4.42 16.87 -8.88
C ARG A 115 -4.58 17.12 -7.38
N HIS A 116 -3.50 17.19 -6.60
CA HIS A 116 -3.50 17.31 -5.14
C HIS A 116 -4.28 16.19 -4.44
N THR A 117 -4.16 14.97 -4.96
CA THR A 117 -4.77 13.77 -4.40
C THR A 117 -3.72 12.82 -3.86
N ILE A 118 -4.13 11.93 -2.97
CA ILE A 118 -3.32 10.87 -2.36
C ILE A 118 -4.13 9.58 -2.30
N GLY A 119 -3.48 8.45 -2.53
CA GLY A 119 -4.05 7.14 -2.27
C GLY A 119 -3.96 6.78 -0.79
N VAL A 120 -5.03 6.24 -0.21
CA VAL A 120 -5.05 5.75 1.17
C VAL A 120 -5.62 4.34 1.22
N ARG A 121 -5.16 3.53 2.18
CA ARG A 121 -5.60 2.15 2.37
C ARG A 121 -5.51 1.75 3.84
N ILE A 122 -6.47 0.93 4.30
CA ILE A 122 -6.38 0.17 5.56
C ILE A 122 -6.39 -1.31 5.20
N PRO A 123 -5.25 -2.01 5.31
CA PRO A 123 -5.13 -3.41 4.92
C PRO A 123 -5.80 -4.33 5.95
N ASP A 124 -6.33 -5.46 5.47
CA ASP A 124 -6.83 -6.55 6.32
C ASP A 124 -5.81 -7.69 6.38
N HIS A 125 -4.66 -7.41 7.00
CA HIS A 125 -3.59 -8.42 7.12
C HIS A 125 -2.72 -8.13 8.35
N PRO A 126 -2.37 -9.14 9.18
CA PRO A 126 -1.61 -8.95 10.42
C PRO A 126 -0.25 -8.29 10.23
N VAL A 127 0.49 -8.62 9.16
CA VAL A 127 1.84 -8.09 8.94
C VAL A 127 1.87 -6.57 8.76
N PRO A 128 1.15 -5.96 7.78
CA PRO A 128 1.13 -4.50 7.67
C PRO A 128 0.54 -3.83 8.91
N LEU A 129 -0.47 -4.40 9.57
CA LEU A 129 -1.02 -3.86 10.82
C LEU A 129 0.01 -3.86 11.95
N ALA A 130 0.85 -4.91 12.05
CA ALA A 130 1.94 -4.97 13.02
C ALA A 130 3.04 -3.95 12.69
N LEU A 131 3.43 -3.80 11.41
CA LEU A 131 4.39 -2.79 10.97
C LEU A 131 3.91 -1.38 11.33
N LEU A 132 2.66 -1.03 11.01
CA LEU A 132 2.05 0.26 11.33
C LEU A 132 1.93 0.47 12.84
N GLY A 133 1.58 -0.58 13.58
CA GLY A 133 1.52 -0.57 15.04
C GLY A 133 2.85 -0.27 15.72
N GLU A 134 3.97 -0.75 15.17
CA GLU A 134 5.34 -0.47 15.66
C GLU A 134 5.86 0.87 15.11
N LEU A 135 5.61 1.20 13.85
CA LEU A 135 6.07 2.44 13.21
C LEU A 135 5.40 3.69 13.82
N LYS A 136 4.12 3.58 14.20
CA LYS A 136 3.26 4.67 14.71
C LYS A 136 2.99 5.79 13.71
N GLU A 137 3.17 5.50 12.45
CA GLU A 137 2.96 6.39 11.30
C GLU A 137 2.47 5.59 10.11
N PRO A 138 1.80 6.22 9.12
CA PRO A 138 1.49 5.58 7.86
C PRO A 138 2.75 5.15 7.10
N LEU A 139 2.67 4.03 6.42
CA LEU A 139 3.71 3.56 5.52
C LEU A 139 3.40 4.01 4.09
N LEU A 140 4.36 4.62 3.41
CA LEU A 140 4.22 4.91 1.99
C LEU A 140 4.46 3.63 1.19
N SER A 141 3.53 3.27 0.31
CA SER A 141 3.51 1.96 -0.33
C SER A 141 3.13 1.98 -1.80
N SER A 142 3.53 0.94 -2.49
CA SER A 142 3.10 0.60 -3.86
C SER A 142 3.03 -0.91 -4.03
N THR A 143 2.05 -1.41 -4.78
CA THR A 143 1.99 -2.82 -5.16
C THR A 143 3.28 -3.25 -5.83
N LEU A 144 3.83 -4.41 -5.47
CA LEU A 144 5.06 -4.94 -6.07
C LEU A 144 4.73 -5.64 -7.41
N ILE A 145 4.79 -4.85 -8.47
CA ILE A 145 4.71 -5.31 -9.87
C ILE A 145 6.00 -4.86 -10.55
N LEU A 146 6.76 -5.78 -11.09
CA LEU A 146 7.97 -5.43 -11.84
C LEU A 146 7.62 -5.10 -13.30
N PRO A 147 8.40 -4.22 -13.97
CA PRO A 147 8.09 -3.77 -15.32
C PRO A 147 7.97 -4.89 -16.35
N ASP A 148 8.74 -5.95 -16.16
CA ASP A 148 8.81 -7.13 -17.04
C ASP A 148 7.84 -8.26 -16.66
N HIS A 149 7.10 -8.11 -15.55
CA HIS A 149 6.29 -9.22 -15.00
C HIS A 149 4.78 -9.10 -15.25
N GLY A 150 4.26 -7.90 -15.45
CA GLY A 150 2.85 -7.65 -15.78
C GLY A 150 1.84 -7.96 -14.66
N GLN A 151 2.22 -8.76 -13.66
CA GLN A 151 1.41 -9.16 -12.52
C GLN A 151 2.14 -8.88 -11.19
N PRO A 152 1.40 -8.73 -10.06
CA PRO A 152 2.02 -8.65 -8.75
C PRO A 152 2.83 -9.89 -8.41
N MET A 153 3.99 -9.70 -7.82
CA MET A 153 4.76 -10.79 -7.25
C MET A 153 4.06 -11.33 -5.99
N ASN A 154 4.15 -12.63 -5.77
CA ASN A 154 3.47 -13.32 -4.66
C ASN A 154 4.34 -14.33 -3.91
N ASP A 155 5.58 -14.49 -4.30
CA ASP A 155 6.55 -15.39 -3.68
C ASP A 155 7.73 -14.60 -3.10
N ALA A 156 7.99 -14.75 -1.79
CA ALA A 156 9.01 -13.98 -1.07
C ALA A 156 10.43 -14.35 -1.48
N GLU A 157 10.70 -15.61 -1.80
CA GLU A 157 12.02 -16.04 -2.24
C GLU A 157 12.33 -15.52 -3.65
N GLU A 158 11.35 -15.54 -4.56
CA GLU A 158 11.50 -14.92 -5.86
C GLU A 158 11.74 -13.42 -5.73
N ILE A 159 10.99 -12.72 -4.86
CA ILE A 159 11.18 -11.30 -4.57
C ILE A 159 12.60 -11.05 -4.05
N ARG A 160 13.08 -11.86 -3.12
CA ARG A 160 14.44 -11.77 -2.59
C ARG A 160 15.48 -11.90 -3.70
N MET A 161 15.38 -12.95 -4.53
CA MET A 161 16.33 -13.18 -5.61
C MET A 161 16.37 -12.02 -6.61
N ARG A 162 15.21 -11.48 -6.98
CA ARG A 162 15.12 -10.43 -7.99
C ARG A 162 15.44 -9.02 -7.46
N LEU A 163 15.21 -8.77 -6.17
CA LEU A 163 15.32 -7.43 -5.58
C LEU A 163 16.40 -7.32 -4.50
N GLU A 164 17.27 -8.30 -4.35
CA GLU A 164 18.30 -8.40 -3.30
C GLU A 164 19.10 -7.12 -3.08
N HIS A 165 19.39 -6.38 -4.16
CA HIS A 165 20.16 -5.13 -4.12
C HIS A 165 19.28 -3.88 -4.28
N MET A 166 17.97 -4.05 -4.42
CA MET A 166 17.03 -2.96 -4.68
C MET A 166 16.16 -2.64 -3.47
N VAL A 167 15.96 -3.61 -2.57
CA VAL A 167 15.27 -3.44 -1.28
C VAL A 167 16.21 -3.77 -0.13
N ASP A 168 15.89 -3.32 1.09
CA ASP A 168 16.70 -3.55 2.28
C ASP A 168 16.20 -4.75 3.09
N ALA A 169 14.91 -5.07 2.98
CA ALA A 169 14.36 -6.28 3.58
C ALA A 169 13.17 -6.85 2.77
N VAL A 170 13.00 -8.17 2.89
CA VAL A 170 11.79 -8.89 2.47
C VAL A 170 11.17 -9.53 3.69
N ILE A 171 9.88 -9.28 3.92
CA ILE A 171 9.11 -9.83 5.04
C ILE A 171 8.20 -10.90 4.48
N ASP A 172 8.63 -12.13 4.65
CA ASP A 172 7.94 -13.32 4.21
C ASP A 172 6.90 -13.76 5.24
N ALA A 173 5.64 -13.73 4.85
CA ALA A 173 4.51 -14.28 5.61
C ALA A 173 3.76 -15.36 4.81
N GLY A 174 4.44 -15.99 3.88
CA GLY A 174 3.87 -16.93 2.92
C GLY A 174 3.36 -16.24 1.65
N PRO A 175 2.81 -17.03 0.73
CA PRO A 175 2.32 -16.52 -0.55
C PRO A 175 1.09 -15.62 -0.36
N CYS A 176 1.08 -14.50 -1.08
CA CYS A 176 -0.08 -13.63 -1.21
C CYS A 176 -0.90 -13.98 -2.46
N GLY A 177 -2.03 -13.29 -2.64
CA GLY A 177 -2.74 -13.30 -3.92
C GLY A 177 -1.96 -12.56 -5.02
N ILE A 178 -2.49 -12.63 -6.24
CA ILE A 178 -1.98 -11.91 -7.42
C ILE A 178 -2.94 -10.78 -7.87
N ALA A 179 -4.08 -10.64 -7.22
CA ALA A 179 -5.03 -9.59 -7.52
C ALA A 179 -4.71 -8.33 -6.69
N PRO A 180 -4.34 -7.21 -7.32
CA PRO A 180 -4.08 -5.98 -6.60
C PRO A 180 -5.37 -5.42 -5.98
N THR A 181 -5.24 -4.34 -5.19
CA THR A 181 -6.42 -3.66 -4.62
C THR A 181 -7.33 -3.09 -5.71
N THR A 182 -8.62 -3.07 -5.42
CA THR A 182 -9.57 -2.22 -6.15
C THR A 182 -9.29 -0.76 -5.83
N VAL A 183 -9.18 0.09 -6.85
CA VAL A 183 -8.87 1.52 -6.71
C VAL A 183 -10.09 2.35 -7.08
N VAL A 184 -10.59 3.10 -6.10
CA VAL A 184 -11.75 3.97 -6.26
C VAL A 184 -11.34 5.42 -6.01
N ASP A 185 -11.55 6.29 -6.99
CA ASP A 185 -11.35 7.74 -6.83
C ASP A 185 -12.62 8.34 -6.22
N LEU A 186 -12.48 8.86 -5.02
CA LEU A 186 -13.51 9.56 -4.26
C LEU A 186 -13.24 11.06 -4.19
N SER A 187 -12.25 11.59 -4.92
CA SER A 187 -11.87 13.00 -4.86
C SER A 187 -12.84 13.94 -5.59
N GLY A 188 -13.71 13.41 -6.44
CA GLY A 188 -14.74 14.11 -7.20
C GLY A 188 -16.11 14.09 -6.50
N GLU A 189 -17.16 14.47 -7.24
CA GLU A 189 -18.56 14.47 -6.76
C GLU A 189 -19.16 13.07 -6.65
N ALA A 190 -18.71 12.15 -7.49
CA ALA A 190 -19.13 10.74 -7.50
C ALA A 190 -17.94 9.80 -7.52
N PRO A 191 -18.08 8.57 -6.98
CA PRO A 191 -17.04 7.55 -7.07
C PRO A 191 -16.70 7.23 -8.52
N VAL A 192 -15.39 7.06 -8.82
CA VAL A 192 -14.89 6.62 -10.12
C VAL A 192 -14.01 5.38 -9.92
N LEU A 193 -14.33 4.29 -10.63
CA LEU A 193 -13.50 3.08 -10.61
C LEU A 193 -12.27 3.29 -11.50
N LEU A 194 -11.09 3.37 -10.88
CA LEU A 194 -9.82 3.48 -11.61
C LEU A 194 -9.21 2.12 -11.95
N ARG A 195 -9.44 1.13 -11.09
CA ARG A 195 -8.99 -0.26 -11.29
C ARG A 195 -9.90 -1.21 -10.54
N GLU A 196 -10.43 -2.21 -11.22
CA GLU A 196 -11.01 -3.37 -10.58
C GLU A 196 -9.89 -4.30 -10.12
N GLY A 197 -9.98 -4.76 -8.87
CA GLY A 197 -9.03 -5.65 -8.25
C GLY A 197 -9.73 -6.65 -7.32
N LYS A 198 -9.10 -6.98 -6.19
CA LYS A 198 -9.63 -7.97 -5.24
C LYS A 198 -10.89 -7.48 -4.50
N GLY A 199 -11.00 -6.18 -4.22
CA GLY A 199 -12.16 -5.61 -3.51
C GLY A 199 -13.40 -5.57 -4.39
N ASP A 200 -14.58 -5.84 -3.80
CA ASP A 200 -15.86 -5.78 -4.51
C ASP A 200 -16.21 -4.35 -4.96
N ILE A 201 -16.63 -4.18 -6.19
CA ILE A 201 -16.95 -2.86 -6.76
C ILE A 201 -18.40 -2.42 -6.50
N ARG A 202 -19.29 -3.35 -6.14
CA ARG A 202 -20.74 -3.10 -5.94
C ARG A 202 -21.06 -2.08 -4.86
N PRO A 203 -20.32 -2.01 -3.72
CA PRO A 203 -20.57 -0.99 -2.68
C PRO A 203 -20.43 0.45 -3.17
N PHE A 204 -19.75 0.67 -4.29
CA PHE A 204 -19.50 1.98 -4.89
C PHE A 204 -20.45 2.28 -6.08
N GLY A 205 -21.46 1.43 -6.30
CA GLY A 205 -22.42 1.59 -7.39
C GLY A 205 -21.96 1.06 -8.75
N PHE A 206 -20.84 0.33 -8.80
CA PHE A 206 -20.34 -0.27 -10.05
C PHE A 206 -20.92 -1.68 -10.26
N VAL A 207 -21.11 -2.04 -11.51
CA VAL A 207 -21.58 -3.37 -11.92
C VAL A 207 -20.46 -4.05 -12.69
N LYS A 208 -20.18 -5.32 -12.35
CA LYS A 208 -19.24 -6.11 -13.16
C LYS A 208 -19.77 -6.23 -14.58
N ALA A 209 -18.92 -5.92 -15.56
CA ALA A 209 -19.27 -6.24 -16.95
C ALA A 209 -19.53 -7.74 -17.05
N ALA A 210 -20.69 -8.12 -17.61
CA ALA A 210 -20.97 -9.52 -17.90
C ALA A 210 -19.91 -10.00 -18.90
N LEU A 211 -19.10 -10.98 -18.50
CA LEU A 211 -18.21 -11.68 -19.42
C LEU A 211 -19.12 -12.50 -20.37
N HIS A 212 -19.23 -12.04 -21.62
CA HIS A 212 -19.80 -12.80 -22.71
C HIS A 212 -18.75 -13.70 -23.35
#